data_0a0a9e1e6b8702ff63290794634e60d0
#
_entry.id   0a0a9e1e6b8702ff63290794634e60d0
#
_cell.length_a   1.000
_cell.length_b   1.000
_cell.length_c   1.000
_cell.angle_alpha   90.00
_cell.angle_beta   90.00
_cell.angle_gamma   90.00
#
_symmetry.space_group_name_H-M   'P 1'
#
loop_
_entity.id
_entity.type
_entity.pdbx_description
1 polymer ?
#
loop_
_entity_poly.entity_id
_entity_poly.type
_entity_poly.pdbx_seq_one_letter_code
_entity_poly.pdbx_strand_id
1 'polypeptide(L)'
;MAIPSGMGTTLDGKVALVTGGAARIGAEISRTLATAGATVAIHCNRSLSAAEDLVEEIEASGGRCFVVRGDLSIDEDRAALIEAVVSRCGGLNILVNNASIFEKVPLGEMTSDAAKEMWSVNAEAPLMLIQHAAPHLRFGGSEKPGCVVNMLDNASGRNDWPELSHYCASKAALLSITRSLAQEIAPDIRVNGVGPGAILFQDWESEERRDAVLSSIPMGRQGTAQEIAQTVLFLANGPSYITGQIIDVDGGWSLSS
;
A
#
# COMPACT_ATOMS: atom_id res chain seq x y z
N MET A 1 -22.82 -5.31 27.78
CA MET A 1 -23.21 -4.35 26.75
C MET A 1 -22.85 -5.02 25.41
N ALA A 2 -23.83 -5.50 24.67
CA ALA A 2 -23.57 -6.20 23.40
C ALA A 2 -23.05 -5.19 22.37
N ILE A 3 -21.94 -5.52 21.72
CA ILE A 3 -21.42 -4.77 20.55
C ILE A 3 -22.52 -4.83 19.50
N PRO A 4 -22.96 -3.70 18.92
CA PRO A 4 -23.96 -3.73 17.86
C PRO A 4 -23.42 -4.58 16.69
N SER A 5 -24.12 -5.64 16.33
CA SER A 5 -23.94 -6.44 15.13
C SER A 5 -24.36 -5.62 13.90
N GLY A 6 -23.55 -4.61 13.52
CA GLY A 6 -23.98 -3.66 12.49
C GLY A 6 -22.93 -2.65 12.00
N MET A 7 -21.64 -2.80 12.34
CA MET A 7 -20.63 -2.18 11.49
C MET A 7 -20.44 -3.08 10.28
N GLY A 8 -21.21 -2.82 9.23
CA GLY A 8 -21.02 -3.45 7.94
C GLY A 8 -19.60 -3.21 7.47
N THR A 9 -18.76 -4.24 7.59
CA THR A 9 -17.38 -4.26 7.07
C THR A 9 -17.39 -4.55 5.57
N THR A 10 -18.44 -4.11 4.89
CA THR A 10 -18.60 -4.42 3.47
C THR A 10 -18.14 -3.26 2.61
N LEU A 11 -17.37 -3.59 1.61
CA LEU A 11 -16.96 -2.73 0.51
C LEU A 11 -17.79 -3.01 -0.75
N ASP A 12 -19.00 -3.54 -0.61
CA ASP A 12 -19.88 -3.85 -1.74
C ASP A 12 -20.09 -2.61 -2.63
N GLY A 13 -19.92 -2.81 -3.93
CA GLY A 13 -20.01 -1.76 -4.93
C GLY A 13 -18.82 -0.78 -4.93
N LYS A 14 -17.79 -0.99 -4.11
CA LYS A 14 -16.56 -0.19 -4.15
C LYS A 14 -15.55 -0.80 -5.10
N VAL A 15 -14.76 0.08 -5.72
CA VAL A 15 -13.64 -0.28 -6.59
C VAL A 15 -12.34 0.12 -5.91
N ALA A 16 -11.42 -0.83 -5.81
CA ALA A 16 -10.10 -0.63 -5.24
C ALA A 16 -9.01 -0.92 -6.28
N LEU A 17 -7.99 -0.08 -6.34
CA LEU A 17 -6.74 -0.34 -7.05
C LEU A 17 -5.63 -0.61 -6.04
N VAL A 18 -4.94 -1.76 -6.18
CA VAL A 18 -3.79 -2.12 -5.34
C VAL A 18 -2.55 -2.21 -6.22
N THR A 19 -1.62 -1.27 -6.06
CA THR A 19 -0.35 -1.32 -6.80
C THR A 19 0.58 -2.39 -6.22
N GLY A 20 1.27 -3.16 -7.10
CA GLY A 20 2.02 -4.33 -6.65
C GLY A 20 1.13 -5.37 -5.95
N GLY A 21 -0.15 -5.45 -6.35
CA GLY A 21 -1.18 -6.24 -5.69
C GLY A 21 -1.09 -7.76 -5.95
N ALA A 22 -0.13 -8.21 -6.76
CA ALA A 22 -0.05 -9.60 -7.20
C ALA A 22 0.77 -10.52 -6.27
N ALA A 23 1.55 -9.98 -5.34
CA ALA A 23 2.49 -10.76 -4.54
C ALA A 23 2.65 -10.21 -3.12
N ARG A 24 3.15 -11.07 -2.21
CA ARG A 24 3.55 -10.70 -0.85
C ARG A 24 2.41 -9.97 -0.10
N ILE A 25 2.69 -8.82 0.53
CA ILE A 25 1.71 -8.00 1.26
C ILE A 25 0.59 -7.53 0.32
N GLY A 26 0.92 -7.14 -0.91
CA GLY A 26 -0.06 -6.67 -1.89
C GLY A 26 -1.11 -7.71 -2.25
N ALA A 27 -0.71 -8.98 -2.38
CA ALA A 27 -1.65 -10.08 -2.65
C ALA A 27 -2.64 -10.27 -1.49
N GLU A 28 -2.17 -10.18 -0.24
CA GLU A 28 -3.04 -10.29 0.93
C GLU A 28 -3.99 -9.10 1.07
N ILE A 29 -3.53 -7.90 0.73
CA ILE A 29 -4.40 -6.70 0.64
C ILE A 29 -5.49 -6.93 -0.41
N SER A 30 -5.12 -7.43 -1.60
CA SER A 30 -6.06 -7.69 -2.69
C SER A 30 -7.13 -8.73 -2.29
N ARG A 31 -6.73 -9.85 -1.65
CA ARG A 31 -7.65 -10.85 -1.10
C ARG A 31 -8.60 -10.25 -0.06
N THR A 32 -8.04 -9.51 0.89
CA THR A 32 -8.81 -8.94 2.00
C THR A 32 -9.86 -7.94 1.51
N LEU A 33 -9.50 -7.05 0.58
CA LEU A 33 -10.44 -6.10 0.01
C LEU A 33 -11.53 -6.78 -0.85
N ALA A 34 -11.16 -7.81 -1.63
CA ALA A 34 -12.11 -8.59 -2.43
C ALA A 34 -13.08 -9.37 -1.54
N THR A 35 -12.59 -10.01 -0.47
CA THR A 35 -13.42 -10.70 0.53
C THR A 35 -14.37 -9.75 1.25
N ALA A 36 -13.96 -8.48 1.45
CA ALA A 36 -14.83 -7.44 2.00
C ALA A 36 -15.86 -6.91 0.98
N GLY A 37 -15.89 -7.40 -0.25
CA GLY A 37 -16.89 -7.09 -1.27
C GLY A 37 -16.43 -6.09 -2.35
N ALA A 38 -15.21 -5.56 -2.29
CA ALA A 38 -14.71 -4.67 -3.33
C ALA A 38 -14.48 -5.39 -4.66
N THR A 39 -14.60 -4.67 -5.77
CA THR A 39 -13.99 -5.07 -7.03
C THR A 39 -12.55 -4.57 -7.03
N VAL A 40 -11.57 -5.49 -7.10
CA VAL A 40 -10.16 -5.16 -6.95
C VAL A 40 -9.42 -5.19 -8.29
N ALA A 41 -8.87 -4.06 -8.70
CA ALA A 41 -7.89 -3.99 -9.77
C ALA A 41 -6.50 -4.32 -9.17
N ILE A 42 -5.94 -5.44 -9.58
CA ILE A 42 -4.64 -5.95 -9.12
C ILE A 42 -3.58 -5.47 -10.10
N HIS A 43 -2.78 -4.48 -9.67
CA HIS A 43 -1.70 -4.00 -10.52
C HIS A 43 -0.44 -4.86 -10.37
N CYS A 44 0.18 -5.16 -11.51
CA CYS A 44 1.52 -5.74 -11.60
C CYS A 44 2.34 -5.08 -12.72
N ASN A 45 3.67 -5.08 -12.61
CA ASN A 45 4.58 -4.74 -13.70
C ASN A 45 5.03 -6.03 -14.44
N ARG A 46 5.84 -6.86 -13.78
CA ARG A 46 6.48 -8.05 -14.39
C ARG A 46 5.82 -9.37 -13.95
N SER A 47 5.09 -9.38 -12.85
CA SER A 47 4.53 -10.59 -12.23
C SER A 47 3.14 -10.94 -12.76
N LEU A 48 2.98 -11.01 -14.10
CA LEU A 48 1.67 -11.24 -14.72
C LEU A 48 1.09 -12.60 -14.33
N SER A 49 1.86 -13.69 -14.39
CA SER A 49 1.38 -15.03 -14.00
C SER A 49 0.88 -15.06 -12.56
N ALA A 50 1.65 -14.50 -11.61
CA ALA A 50 1.21 -14.44 -10.22
C ALA A 50 -0.06 -13.58 -10.03
N ALA A 51 -0.27 -12.57 -10.87
CA ALA A 51 -1.49 -11.77 -10.84
C ALA A 51 -2.69 -12.55 -11.38
N GLU A 52 -2.51 -13.34 -12.43
CA GLU A 52 -3.54 -14.20 -13.02
C GLU A 52 -3.92 -15.34 -12.06
N ASP A 53 -2.94 -16.01 -11.44
CA ASP A 53 -3.15 -17.04 -10.42
C ASP A 53 -3.97 -16.48 -9.23
N LEU A 54 -3.65 -15.25 -8.81
CA LEU A 54 -4.39 -14.58 -7.72
C LEU A 54 -5.82 -14.22 -8.14
N VAL A 55 -6.05 -13.84 -9.38
CA VAL A 55 -7.41 -13.59 -9.90
C VAL A 55 -8.23 -14.86 -9.84
N GLU A 56 -7.70 -15.99 -10.32
CA GLU A 56 -8.39 -17.27 -10.26
C GLU A 56 -8.74 -17.68 -8.82
N GLU A 57 -7.81 -17.49 -7.88
CA GLU A 57 -8.02 -17.77 -6.46
C GLU A 57 -9.15 -16.92 -5.85
N ILE A 58 -9.13 -15.61 -6.10
CA ILE A 58 -10.12 -14.67 -5.57
C ILE A 58 -11.50 -14.95 -6.19
N GLU A 59 -11.59 -15.20 -7.49
CA GLU A 59 -12.84 -15.51 -8.17
C GLU A 59 -13.43 -16.84 -7.72
N ALA A 60 -12.59 -17.87 -7.51
CA ALA A 60 -13.01 -19.16 -6.95
C ALA A 60 -13.59 -19.02 -5.53
N SER A 61 -13.17 -17.99 -4.79
CA SER A 61 -13.71 -17.64 -3.46
C SER A 61 -14.93 -16.71 -3.52
N GLY A 62 -15.43 -16.39 -4.73
CA GLY A 62 -16.59 -15.52 -4.94
C GLY A 62 -16.28 -14.01 -4.91
N GLY A 63 -15.02 -13.63 -4.87
CA GLY A 63 -14.58 -12.23 -4.98
C GLY A 63 -14.60 -11.71 -6.42
N ARG A 64 -14.39 -10.42 -6.59
CA ARG A 64 -14.32 -9.74 -7.90
C ARG A 64 -13.00 -9.05 -8.05
N CYS A 65 -12.24 -9.39 -9.08
CA CYS A 65 -10.98 -8.74 -9.35
C CYS A 65 -10.59 -8.84 -10.84
N PHE A 66 -9.54 -8.13 -11.21
CA PHE A 66 -8.94 -8.21 -12.54
C PHE A 66 -7.53 -7.64 -12.51
N VAL A 67 -6.72 -8.04 -13.48
CA VAL A 67 -5.35 -7.55 -13.62
C VAL A 67 -5.33 -6.24 -14.40
N VAL A 68 -4.49 -5.31 -13.95
CA VAL A 68 -4.05 -4.13 -14.71
C VAL A 68 -2.52 -4.09 -14.70
N ARG A 69 -1.91 -3.79 -15.85
CA ARG A 69 -0.46 -3.83 -16.02
C ARG A 69 0.09 -2.45 -16.38
N GLY A 70 1.24 -2.09 -15.81
CA GLY A 70 1.97 -0.87 -16.14
C GLY A 70 3.31 -0.81 -15.42
N ASP A 71 4.22 0.04 -15.88
CA ASP A 71 5.45 0.36 -15.19
C ASP A 71 5.29 1.67 -14.43
N LEU A 72 5.30 1.60 -13.10
CA LEU A 72 5.10 2.78 -12.26
C LEU A 72 6.25 3.80 -12.32
N SER A 73 7.36 3.47 -12.95
CA SER A 73 8.41 4.45 -13.23
C SER A 73 8.07 5.39 -14.41
N ILE A 74 7.01 5.06 -15.17
CA ILE A 74 6.59 5.78 -16.39
C ILE A 74 5.25 6.48 -16.11
N ASP A 75 5.18 7.80 -16.33
CA ASP A 75 3.98 8.58 -16.01
C ASP A 75 2.79 8.26 -16.91
N GLU A 76 3.03 8.01 -18.19
CA GLU A 76 2.00 7.60 -19.14
C GLU A 76 1.33 6.28 -18.71
N ASP A 77 2.11 5.33 -18.17
CA ASP A 77 1.59 4.07 -17.65
C ASP A 77 0.74 4.28 -16.38
N ARG A 78 1.15 5.21 -15.49
CA ARG A 78 0.38 5.58 -14.29
C ARG A 78 -0.99 6.15 -14.67
N ALA A 79 -1.03 7.06 -15.64
CA ALA A 79 -2.28 7.65 -16.15
C ALA A 79 -3.16 6.59 -16.80
N ALA A 80 -2.60 5.78 -17.70
CA ALA A 80 -3.30 4.70 -18.41
C ALA A 80 -3.87 3.65 -17.44
N LEU A 81 -3.16 3.36 -16.36
CA LEU A 81 -3.59 2.43 -15.31
C LEU A 81 -4.86 2.92 -14.60
N ILE A 82 -4.92 4.19 -14.22
CA ILE A 82 -6.12 4.79 -13.62
C ILE A 82 -7.28 4.79 -14.61
N GLU A 83 -7.04 5.19 -15.85
CA GLU A 83 -8.05 5.21 -16.90
C GLU A 83 -8.62 3.82 -17.19
N ALA A 84 -7.79 2.78 -17.25
CA ALA A 84 -8.21 1.40 -17.45
C ALA A 84 -9.17 0.93 -16.33
N VAL A 85 -8.88 1.26 -15.07
CA VAL A 85 -9.74 0.93 -13.93
C VAL A 85 -11.07 1.67 -14.02
N VAL A 86 -11.02 2.97 -14.26
CA VAL A 86 -12.21 3.83 -14.34
C VAL A 86 -13.11 3.44 -15.50
N SER A 87 -12.53 3.19 -16.68
CA SER A 87 -13.29 2.78 -17.87
C SER A 87 -13.97 1.42 -17.67
N ARG A 88 -13.32 0.48 -16.97
CA ARG A 88 -13.88 -0.85 -16.71
C ARG A 88 -14.94 -0.86 -15.62
N CYS A 89 -14.76 -0.06 -14.57
CA CYS A 89 -15.59 -0.11 -13.36
C CYS A 89 -16.52 1.08 -13.17
N GLY A 90 -16.41 2.12 -13.99
CA GLY A 90 -17.20 3.36 -13.87
C GLY A 90 -16.71 4.32 -12.79
N GLY A 91 -15.61 4.01 -12.08
CA GLY A 91 -15.04 4.86 -11.03
C GLY A 91 -13.99 4.16 -10.19
N LEU A 92 -13.44 4.90 -9.21
CA LEU A 92 -12.47 4.41 -8.25
C LEU A 92 -12.81 4.96 -6.86
N ASN A 93 -12.77 4.13 -5.82
CA ASN A 93 -13.08 4.53 -4.44
C ASN A 93 -11.86 4.44 -3.51
N ILE A 94 -10.97 3.48 -3.76
CA ILE A 94 -9.84 3.16 -2.90
C ILE A 94 -8.60 3.00 -3.76
N LEU A 95 -7.54 3.74 -3.44
CA LEU A 95 -6.21 3.57 -4.02
C LEU A 95 -5.25 3.10 -2.92
N VAL A 96 -4.64 1.94 -3.08
CA VAL A 96 -3.59 1.43 -2.20
C VAL A 96 -2.25 1.48 -2.95
N ASN A 97 -1.40 2.42 -2.59
CA ASN A 97 -0.04 2.55 -3.08
C ASN A 97 0.87 1.59 -2.30
N ASN A 98 0.92 0.32 -2.75
CA ASN A 98 1.69 -0.73 -2.10
C ASN A 98 2.97 -1.10 -2.88
N ALA A 99 3.04 -0.90 -4.18
CA ALA A 99 4.26 -1.17 -4.96
C ALA A 99 5.46 -0.44 -4.37
N SER A 100 6.58 -1.14 -4.22
CA SER A 100 7.82 -0.60 -3.66
C SER A 100 9.03 -1.39 -4.14
N ILE A 101 10.12 -0.70 -4.34
CA ILE A 101 11.47 -1.29 -4.49
C ILE A 101 12.13 -1.25 -3.12
N PHE A 102 12.81 -2.35 -2.76
CA PHE A 102 13.58 -2.47 -1.53
C PHE A 102 14.87 -3.23 -1.83
N GLU A 103 15.92 -2.49 -2.10
CA GLU A 103 17.24 -3.01 -2.47
C GLU A 103 18.32 -2.33 -1.65
N LYS A 104 19.29 -3.11 -1.21
CA LYS A 104 20.50 -2.61 -0.55
C LYS A 104 21.51 -2.16 -1.59
N VAL A 105 22.02 -0.95 -1.40
CA VAL A 105 23.13 -0.42 -2.20
C VAL A 105 24.12 0.27 -1.25
N PRO A 106 25.32 -0.29 -1.05
CA PRO A 106 26.36 0.35 -0.28
C PRO A 106 26.69 1.73 -0.84
N LEU A 107 27.03 2.69 0.02
CA LEU A 107 27.30 4.08 -0.41
C LEU A 107 28.35 4.17 -1.52
N GLY A 108 29.40 3.31 -1.47
CA GLY A 108 30.45 3.28 -2.48
C GLY A 108 30.02 2.75 -3.87
N GLU A 109 28.86 2.09 -3.93
CA GLU A 109 28.27 1.49 -5.14
C GLU A 109 27.02 2.24 -5.60
N MET A 110 26.60 3.26 -4.85
CA MET A 110 25.38 4.01 -5.15
C MET A 110 25.53 4.77 -6.46
N THR A 111 24.64 4.51 -7.40
CA THR A 111 24.54 5.26 -8.67
C THR A 111 23.38 6.25 -8.62
N SER A 112 23.49 7.29 -9.44
CA SER A 112 22.39 8.25 -9.62
C SER A 112 21.11 7.59 -10.13
N ASP A 113 21.25 6.55 -10.96
CA ASP A 113 20.11 5.87 -11.55
C ASP A 113 19.41 4.96 -10.55
N ALA A 114 20.14 4.22 -9.70
CA ALA A 114 19.55 3.46 -8.59
C ALA A 114 18.78 4.36 -7.62
N ALA A 115 19.33 5.53 -7.29
CA ALA A 115 18.65 6.50 -6.43
C ALA A 115 17.39 7.08 -7.10
N LYS A 116 17.42 7.37 -8.40
CA LYS A 116 16.25 7.86 -9.16
C LYS A 116 15.17 6.81 -9.29
N GLU A 117 15.53 5.56 -9.56
CA GLU A 117 14.57 4.46 -9.67
C GLU A 117 13.83 4.24 -8.33
N MET A 118 14.58 4.23 -7.22
CA MET A 118 14.01 4.14 -5.88
C MET A 118 13.03 5.28 -5.60
N TRP A 119 13.40 6.51 -5.96
CA TRP A 119 12.53 7.68 -5.83
C TRP A 119 11.30 7.55 -6.70
N SER A 120 11.48 7.22 -7.98
CA SER A 120 10.39 7.18 -8.97
C SER A 120 9.29 6.20 -8.58
N VAL A 121 9.65 5.01 -8.09
CA VAL A 121 8.67 3.97 -7.73
C VAL A 121 8.09 4.22 -6.33
N ASN A 122 8.92 4.58 -5.33
CA ASN A 122 8.48 4.59 -3.93
C ASN A 122 7.84 5.92 -3.49
N ALA A 123 8.13 7.03 -4.17
CA ALA A 123 7.65 8.36 -3.78
C ALA A 123 6.89 9.07 -4.91
N GLU A 124 7.49 9.20 -6.09
CA GLU A 124 6.87 9.91 -7.21
C GLU A 124 5.63 9.17 -7.73
N ALA A 125 5.71 7.85 -7.93
CA ALA A 125 4.58 7.08 -8.44
C ALA A 125 3.34 7.17 -7.53
N PRO A 126 3.40 7.00 -6.19
CA PRO A 126 2.27 7.29 -5.31
C PRO A 126 1.70 8.69 -5.47
N LEU A 127 2.54 9.72 -5.56
CA LEU A 127 2.10 11.11 -5.74
C LEU A 127 1.33 11.28 -7.05
N MET A 128 1.88 10.80 -8.16
CA MET A 128 1.27 10.94 -9.48
C MET A 128 0.02 10.06 -9.65
N LEU A 129 0.02 8.85 -9.08
CA LEU A 129 -1.20 8.02 -9.04
C LEU A 129 -2.33 8.69 -8.26
N ILE A 130 -2.03 9.37 -7.15
CA ILE A 130 -3.04 10.14 -6.41
C ILE A 130 -3.53 11.31 -7.27
N GLN A 131 -2.65 12.02 -7.96
CA GLN A 131 -3.03 13.11 -8.88
C GLN A 131 -3.97 12.62 -9.98
N HIS A 132 -3.63 11.52 -10.68
CA HIS A 132 -4.47 10.96 -11.74
C HIS A 132 -5.79 10.39 -11.19
N ALA A 133 -5.77 9.79 -9.99
CA ALA A 133 -6.94 9.19 -9.38
C ALA A 133 -7.89 10.20 -8.72
N ALA A 134 -7.41 11.36 -8.29
CA ALA A 134 -8.18 12.32 -7.49
C ALA A 134 -9.53 12.75 -8.13
N PRO A 135 -9.63 13.01 -9.44
CA PRO A 135 -10.92 13.31 -10.07
C PRO A 135 -11.94 12.19 -9.90
N HIS A 136 -11.51 10.94 -9.96
CA HIS A 136 -12.34 9.75 -9.91
C HIS A 136 -12.68 9.33 -8.47
N LEU A 137 -11.76 9.54 -7.53
CA LEU A 137 -11.98 9.31 -6.10
C LEU A 137 -13.02 10.25 -5.50
N ARG A 138 -13.09 11.51 -5.98
CA ARG A 138 -14.08 12.50 -5.55
C ARG A 138 -15.51 12.18 -6.00
N PHE A 139 -15.64 11.59 -7.18
CA PHE A 139 -16.93 11.36 -7.83
C PHE A 139 -17.42 9.92 -7.74
N GLY A 140 -16.84 9.10 -6.87
CA GLY A 140 -17.20 7.68 -6.72
C GLY A 140 -18.62 7.37 -6.23
N GLY A 141 -19.55 8.36 -6.32
CA GLY A 141 -20.99 8.19 -6.09
C GLY A 141 -21.40 7.79 -4.68
N SER A 142 -20.53 7.96 -3.72
CA SER A 142 -20.70 7.51 -2.33
C SER A 142 -20.81 8.71 -1.40
N GLU A 143 -21.63 8.58 -0.34
CA GLU A 143 -21.68 9.54 0.76
C GLU A 143 -20.35 9.63 1.56
N LYS A 144 -19.44 8.68 1.35
CA LYS A 144 -18.14 8.66 1.99
C LYS A 144 -17.05 9.19 1.05
N PRO A 145 -16.06 9.93 1.59
CA PRO A 145 -14.92 10.41 0.82
C PRO A 145 -14.11 9.26 0.20
N GLY A 146 -13.42 9.54 -0.89
CA GLY A 146 -12.41 8.65 -1.45
C GLY A 146 -11.33 8.31 -0.44
N CYS A 147 -10.63 7.21 -0.65
CA CYS A 147 -9.61 6.73 0.27
C CYS A 147 -8.31 6.40 -0.45
N VAL A 148 -7.22 6.97 0.03
CA VAL A 148 -5.85 6.59 -0.35
C VAL A 148 -5.16 6.00 0.88
N VAL A 149 -4.50 4.85 0.69
CA VAL A 149 -3.60 4.24 1.68
C VAL A 149 -2.22 4.07 1.06
N ASN A 150 -1.24 4.76 1.62
CA ASN A 150 0.15 4.65 1.23
C ASN A 150 0.88 3.64 2.12
N MET A 151 1.54 2.65 1.52
CA MET A 151 2.39 1.71 2.25
C MET A 151 3.74 2.35 2.50
N LEU A 152 3.93 2.79 3.72
CA LEU A 152 5.15 3.38 4.23
C LEU A 152 6.11 2.28 4.70
N ASP A 153 6.84 2.59 5.74
CA ASP A 153 7.69 1.70 6.50
C ASP A 153 7.75 2.21 7.94
N ASN A 154 7.90 1.34 8.94
CA ASN A 154 8.07 1.78 10.33
C ASN A 154 9.35 2.62 10.50
N ALA A 155 10.32 2.46 9.60
CA ALA A 155 11.52 3.28 9.53
C ALA A 155 11.33 4.62 8.83
N SER A 156 10.12 4.96 8.31
CA SER A 156 9.88 6.22 7.59
C SER A 156 10.21 7.49 8.40
N GLY A 157 10.38 7.36 9.72
CA GLY A 157 10.84 8.46 10.59
C GLY A 157 12.20 8.23 11.23
N ARG A 158 12.87 7.11 11.00
CA ARG A 158 14.14 6.75 11.68
C ARG A 158 15.37 6.97 10.82
N ASN A 159 15.36 6.55 9.58
CA ASN A 159 16.45 6.75 8.58
C ASN A 159 17.81 6.19 9.03
N ASP A 160 17.84 5.08 9.78
CA ASP A 160 19.05 4.54 10.41
C ASP A 160 19.50 3.18 9.83
N TRP A 161 18.98 2.77 8.67
CA TRP A 161 19.33 1.49 8.06
C TRP A 161 20.54 1.62 7.12
N PRO A 162 21.68 1.02 7.47
CA PRO A 162 22.84 0.98 6.59
C PRO A 162 22.50 0.37 5.21
N GLU A 163 23.13 0.88 4.15
CA GLU A 163 22.96 0.45 2.76
C GLU A 163 21.57 0.69 2.15
N LEU A 164 20.66 1.31 2.91
CA LEU A 164 19.27 1.58 2.51
C LEU A 164 18.93 3.08 2.53
N SER A 165 19.94 3.97 2.49
CA SER A 165 19.72 5.42 2.60
C SER A 165 18.74 5.98 1.56
N HIS A 166 18.81 5.53 0.31
CA HIS A 166 17.91 5.93 -0.77
C HIS A 166 16.47 5.40 -0.56
N TYR A 167 16.33 4.19 -0.03
CA TYR A 167 15.04 3.63 0.37
C TYR A 167 14.42 4.43 1.52
N CYS A 168 15.16 4.62 2.62
CA CYS A 168 14.69 5.40 3.76
C CYS A 168 14.28 6.81 3.36
N ALA A 169 15.07 7.47 2.50
CA ALA A 169 14.73 8.79 1.96
C ALA A 169 13.42 8.77 1.16
N SER A 170 13.20 7.75 0.32
CA SER A 170 11.95 7.60 -0.47
C SER A 170 10.72 7.41 0.42
N LYS A 171 10.84 6.61 1.49
CA LYS A 171 9.74 6.38 2.44
C LYS A 171 9.49 7.61 3.33
N ALA A 172 10.52 8.34 3.72
CA ALA A 172 10.36 9.63 4.41
C ALA A 172 9.66 10.68 3.53
N ALA A 173 9.98 10.70 2.24
CA ALA A 173 9.27 11.54 1.28
C ALA A 173 7.79 11.14 1.15
N LEU A 174 7.49 9.84 1.03
CA LEU A 174 6.11 9.35 0.96
C LEU A 174 5.32 9.68 2.24
N LEU A 175 5.95 9.66 3.41
CA LEU A 175 5.36 10.13 4.66
C LEU A 175 4.96 11.62 4.58
N SER A 176 5.85 12.47 4.06
CA SER A 176 5.57 13.90 3.87
C SER A 176 4.44 14.11 2.86
N ILE A 177 4.47 13.41 1.71
CA ILE A 177 3.43 13.44 0.68
C ILE A 177 2.07 13.03 1.27
N THR A 178 2.03 11.96 2.07
CA THR A 178 0.81 11.49 2.74
C THR A 178 0.17 12.57 3.58
N ARG A 179 0.95 13.26 4.41
CA ARG A 179 0.47 14.31 5.31
C ARG A 179 0.06 15.58 4.57
N SER A 180 0.82 15.99 3.57
CA SER A 180 0.52 17.18 2.75
C SER A 180 -0.79 16.98 1.99
N LEU A 181 -0.92 15.86 1.26
CA LEU A 181 -2.11 15.59 0.47
C LEU A 181 -3.34 15.36 1.35
N ALA A 182 -3.18 14.81 2.56
CA ALA A 182 -4.28 14.69 3.52
C ALA A 182 -4.93 16.03 3.87
N GLN A 183 -4.17 17.13 3.86
CA GLN A 183 -4.69 18.48 4.07
C GLN A 183 -5.22 19.10 2.78
N GLU A 184 -4.52 18.89 1.67
CA GLU A 184 -4.80 19.57 0.41
C GLU A 184 -6.09 19.10 -0.26
N ILE A 185 -6.37 17.78 -0.19
CA ILE A 185 -7.50 17.17 -0.91
C ILE A 185 -8.67 16.75 -0.01
N ALA A 186 -8.62 17.09 1.28
CA ALA A 186 -9.78 16.99 2.17
C ALA A 186 -10.81 18.07 1.81
N PRO A 187 -12.13 17.86 2.05
CA PRO A 187 -12.74 16.68 2.67
C PRO A 187 -13.05 15.54 1.69
N ASP A 188 -12.78 15.71 0.40
CA ASP A 188 -13.24 14.83 -0.67
C ASP A 188 -12.50 13.48 -0.67
N ILE A 189 -11.23 13.49 -0.26
CA ILE A 189 -10.36 12.31 -0.25
C ILE A 189 -9.58 12.28 1.05
N ARG A 190 -9.58 11.11 1.71
CA ARG A 190 -8.74 10.83 2.87
C ARG A 190 -7.43 10.18 2.41
N VAL A 191 -6.32 10.63 2.94
CA VAL A 191 -4.99 10.05 2.66
C VAL A 191 -4.35 9.63 3.98
N ASN A 192 -4.08 8.33 4.12
CA ASN A 192 -3.45 7.78 5.31
C ASN A 192 -2.30 6.85 4.93
N GLY A 193 -1.53 6.43 5.91
CA GLY A 193 -0.41 5.52 5.73
C GLY A 193 -0.47 4.31 6.66
N VAL A 194 0.13 3.22 6.21
CA VAL A 194 0.45 2.06 7.04
C VAL A 194 1.96 1.88 7.02
N GLY A 195 2.58 1.73 8.18
CA GLY A 195 4.00 1.48 8.37
C GLY A 195 4.26 0.04 8.81
N PRO A 196 4.53 -0.90 7.87
CA PRO A 196 4.87 -2.26 8.23
C PRO A 196 6.21 -2.35 8.95
N GLY A 197 6.29 -3.19 9.98
CA GLY A 197 7.53 -3.63 10.58
C GLY A 197 8.10 -4.87 9.88
N ALA A 198 8.72 -5.79 10.64
CA ALA A 198 9.21 -7.07 10.14
C ALA A 198 8.03 -8.00 9.80
N ILE A 199 7.57 -7.97 8.54
CA ILE A 199 6.43 -8.76 8.05
C ILE A 199 6.91 -9.95 7.20
N LEU A 200 7.79 -9.69 6.23
CA LEU A 200 8.33 -10.70 5.32
C LEU A 200 9.82 -10.44 5.16
N PHE A 201 10.64 -11.28 5.77
CA PHE A 201 12.08 -11.21 5.58
C PHE A 201 12.48 -11.44 4.12
N GLN A 202 13.59 -10.84 3.73
CA GLN A 202 14.16 -11.03 2.41
C GLN A 202 15.04 -12.28 2.39
N ASP A 203 15.21 -12.89 1.21
CA ASP A 203 16.01 -14.12 1.04
C ASP A 203 17.50 -13.91 1.37
N TRP A 204 17.99 -12.67 1.26
CA TRP A 204 19.37 -12.30 1.58
C TRP A 204 19.63 -12.04 3.08
N GLU A 205 18.58 -12.06 3.93
CA GLU A 205 18.75 -11.85 5.37
C GLU A 205 19.13 -13.15 6.06
N SER A 206 20.27 -13.12 6.76
CA SER A 206 20.75 -14.29 7.53
C SER A 206 19.84 -14.59 8.73
N GLU A 207 19.91 -15.83 9.23
CA GLU A 207 19.14 -16.24 10.42
C GLU A 207 19.52 -15.39 11.63
N GLU A 208 20.83 -15.11 11.83
CA GLU A 208 21.30 -14.28 12.94
C GLU A 208 20.72 -12.87 12.89
N ARG A 209 20.58 -12.30 11.66
CA ARG A 209 19.95 -10.98 11.48
C ARG A 209 18.45 -11.04 11.78
N ARG A 210 17.76 -12.09 11.34
CA ARG A 210 16.33 -12.29 11.63
C ARG A 210 16.10 -12.40 13.13
N ASP A 211 16.89 -13.20 13.83
CA ASP A 211 16.81 -13.37 15.28
C ASP A 211 17.10 -12.06 16.02
N ALA A 212 18.11 -11.31 15.59
CA ALA A 212 18.41 -10.00 16.16
C ALA A 212 17.23 -9.01 15.98
N VAL A 213 16.61 -8.97 14.80
CA VAL A 213 15.42 -8.17 14.55
C VAL A 213 14.26 -8.62 15.44
N LEU A 214 13.95 -9.92 15.49
CA LEU A 214 12.84 -10.45 16.27
C LEU A 214 13.02 -10.19 17.77
N SER A 215 14.24 -10.28 18.28
CA SER A 215 14.54 -9.97 19.69
C SER A 215 14.40 -8.50 20.04
N SER A 216 14.46 -7.59 19.07
CA SER A 216 14.26 -6.16 19.26
C SER A 216 12.79 -5.72 19.20
N ILE A 217 11.90 -6.60 18.72
CA ILE A 217 10.46 -6.31 18.64
C ILE A 217 9.80 -6.60 19.98
N PRO A 218 9.13 -5.63 20.64
CA PRO A 218 8.47 -5.85 21.92
C PRO A 218 7.46 -7.01 21.93
N MET A 219 6.72 -7.22 20.84
CA MET A 219 5.81 -8.36 20.72
C MET A 219 6.51 -9.70 20.47
N GLY A 220 7.84 -9.74 20.32
CA GLY A 220 8.66 -10.95 20.23
C GLY A 220 8.39 -11.85 19.03
N ARG A 221 7.78 -11.34 17.99
CA ARG A 221 7.45 -12.09 16.77
C ARG A 221 7.41 -11.22 15.53
N GLN A 222 7.53 -11.86 14.41
CA GLN A 222 7.22 -11.28 13.10
C GLN A 222 5.72 -11.00 12.98
N GLY A 223 5.34 -9.91 12.32
CA GLY A 223 3.98 -9.65 11.91
C GLY A 223 3.58 -10.47 10.66
N THR A 224 2.35 -10.38 10.27
CA THR A 224 1.80 -11.10 9.10
C THR A 224 1.28 -10.13 8.04
N ALA A 225 1.28 -10.56 6.78
CA ALA A 225 0.66 -9.81 5.70
C ALA A 225 -0.83 -9.56 5.95
N GLN A 226 -1.50 -10.49 6.66
CA GLN A 226 -2.90 -10.36 7.04
C GLN A 226 -3.14 -9.22 8.04
N GLU A 227 -2.25 -9.01 9.02
CA GLU A 227 -2.35 -7.89 9.98
C GLU A 227 -2.22 -6.54 9.25
N ILE A 228 -1.34 -6.46 8.25
CA ILE A 228 -1.23 -5.29 7.37
C ILE A 228 -2.52 -5.09 6.55
N ALA A 229 -3.02 -6.14 5.91
CA ALA A 229 -4.21 -6.07 5.06
C ALA A 229 -5.47 -5.68 5.86
N GLN A 230 -5.61 -6.14 7.10
CA GLN A 230 -6.68 -5.74 8.02
C GLN A 230 -6.60 -4.26 8.39
N THR A 231 -5.38 -3.73 8.57
CA THR A 231 -5.19 -2.29 8.83
C THR A 231 -5.53 -1.45 7.60
N VAL A 232 -5.17 -1.91 6.40
CA VAL A 232 -5.60 -1.27 5.14
C VAL A 232 -7.13 -1.27 5.02
N LEU A 233 -7.79 -2.41 5.29
CA LEU A 233 -9.25 -2.51 5.29
C LEU A 233 -9.89 -1.56 6.31
N PHE A 234 -9.34 -1.45 7.51
CA PHE A 234 -9.80 -0.50 8.53
C PHE A 234 -9.72 0.94 8.02
N LEU A 235 -8.62 1.34 7.40
CA LEU A 235 -8.48 2.69 6.83
C LEU A 235 -9.42 2.92 5.63
N ALA A 236 -9.64 1.90 4.82
CA ALA A 236 -10.51 1.98 3.65
C ALA A 236 -12.00 2.12 4.02
N ASN A 237 -12.47 1.34 5.00
CA ASN A 237 -13.89 1.25 5.36
C ASN A 237 -14.24 1.85 6.72
N GLY A 238 -13.26 2.25 7.52
CA GLY A 238 -13.41 2.77 8.86
C GLY A 238 -13.98 4.21 8.92
N PRO A 239 -13.80 4.87 10.06
CA PRO A 239 -14.32 6.21 10.27
C PRO A 239 -13.84 7.21 9.23
N SER A 240 -14.76 7.97 8.65
CA SER A 240 -14.46 8.96 7.60
C SER A 240 -13.73 10.21 8.11
N TYR A 241 -13.54 10.33 9.41
CA TYR A 241 -12.83 11.45 10.05
C TYR A 241 -11.34 11.19 10.28
N ILE A 242 -10.81 10.09 9.70
CA ILE A 242 -9.39 9.73 9.79
C ILE A 242 -8.70 10.12 8.47
N THR A 243 -7.81 11.12 8.53
CA THR A 243 -6.92 11.51 7.42
C THR A 243 -5.59 12.02 7.97
N GLY A 244 -4.50 11.88 7.22
CA GLY A 244 -3.14 12.28 7.60
C GLY A 244 -2.49 11.37 8.65
N GLN A 245 -3.12 10.25 9.02
CA GLN A 245 -2.63 9.36 10.05
C GLN A 245 -1.73 8.27 9.47
N ILE A 246 -0.72 7.88 10.25
CA ILE A 246 0.16 6.76 9.96
C ILE A 246 -0.07 5.74 11.08
N ILE A 247 -0.41 4.52 10.68
CA ILE A 247 -0.57 3.39 11.61
C ILE A 247 0.62 2.46 11.41
N ASP A 248 1.54 2.44 12.37
CA ASP A 248 2.62 1.47 12.37
C ASP A 248 2.09 0.11 12.85
N VAL A 249 2.37 -0.92 12.06
CA VAL A 249 2.01 -2.31 12.32
C VAL A 249 3.32 -3.10 12.43
N ASP A 250 4.02 -2.90 13.52
CA ASP A 250 5.42 -3.27 13.68
C ASP A 250 5.72 -4.00 15.01
N GLY A 251 4.69 -4.33 15.78
CA GLY A 251 4.85 -4.99 17.08
C GLY A 251 5.53 -4.13 18.15
N GLY A 252 5.56 -2.80 17.95
CA GLY A 252 6.24 -1.84 18.82
C GLY A 252 7.72 -1.64 18.48
N TRP A 253 8.20 -2.19 17.37
CA TRP A 253 9.62 -2.09 16.98
C TRP A 253 10.09 -0.64 16.86
N SER A 254 9.28 0.25 16.31
CA SER A 254 9.60 1.68 16.21
C SER A 254 9.74 2.40 17.57
N LEU A 255 9.28 1.81 18.66
CA LEU A 255 9.37 2.37 20.01
C LEU A 255 10.55 1.83 20.81
N SER A 256 11.18 0.75 20.36
CA SER A 256 12.38 0.19 20.98
C SER A 256 13.60 0.99 20.52
N SER A 257 14.27 1.60 21.48
CA SER A 257 15.53 2.37 21.34
C SER A 257 16.74 1.45 21.31
#